data_ca6eed6bdb61cab8f603a69f8dba1ab6
#
_entry.id   ca6eed6bdb61cab8f603a69f8dba1ab6
#
_cell.length_a   1.000
_cell.length_b   1.000
_cell.length_c   1.000
_cell.angle_alpha   90.00
_cell.angle_beta   90.00
_cell.angle_gamma   90.00
#
_symmetry.space_group_name_H-M   'P 1'
#
loop_
_entity.id
_entity.type
_entity.pdbx_description
1 polymer ?
#
loop_
_entity_poly.entity_id
_entity_poly.type
_entity_poly.pdbx_seq_one_letter_code
_entity_poly.pdbx_strand_id
1 'polypeptide(L)'
;MQSAFFVPILINIFTHLSLNALTVSRTIIRPNSVNQQTCPVELQTLVDQMLPDLPSYTNRVIERRSNSREFKRDTSVLIAGQLDELEPLPFNVNLDYPDETYLVYLKTWERQYYNNKIIRFQKYHWLFLRKSASGWELEKMFSKSSSYPRYGFYSLPGETTESAIAQAIRLWLRDCQAK
;
A
#
# COMPACT_ATOMS: atom_id res chain seq x y z
N MET A 1 -8.51 99.72 25.11
CA MET A 1 -7.63 98.71 24.52
C MET A 1 -7.93 97.42 25.23
N GLN A 2 -8.82 96.61 24.71
CA GLN A 2 -9.08 95.25 25.21
C GLN A 2 -9.36 94.36 24.04
N SER A 3 -8.39 93.50 23.79
CA SER A 3 -8.48 92.49 22.73
C SER A 3 -9.22 91.24 23.24
N ALA A 4 -10.35 90.94 22.60
CA ALA A 4 -11.10 89.72 22.87
C ALA A 4 -10.52 88.60 22.05
N PHE A 5 -10.05 87.50 22.76
CA PHE A 5 -9.67 86.29 22.10
C PHE A 5 -10.86 85.37 21.90
N PHE A 6 -11.16 85.09 20.65
CA PHE A 6 -12.13 84.05 20.27
C PHE A 6 -11.44 82.71 20.25
N VAL A 7 -11.92 81.76 21.04
CA VAL A 7 -11.51 80.34 21.00
C VAL A 7 -12.58 79.63 20.16
N PRO A 8 -12.21 78.94 19.10
CA PRO A 8 -13.14 78.10 18.39
C PRO A 8 -13.30 76.74 19.10
N ILE A 9 -14.52 76.34 19.37
CA ILE A 9 -14.94 75.04 19.87
C ILE A 9 -14.87 74.04 18.72
N LEU A 10 -13.91 73.14 18.76
CA LEU A 10 -13.83 71.96 17.88
C LEU A 10 -14.83 70.92 18.35
N ILE A 11 -15.90 70.71 17.61
CA ILE A 11 -16.88 69.65 17.81
C ILE A 11 -16.26 68.36 17.17
N ASN A 12 -15.81 67.47 18.00
CA ASN A 12 -15.35 66.11 17.59
C ASN A 12 -16.58 65.22 17.32
N ILE A 13 -16.90 65.01 16.04
CA ILE A 13 -17.92 64.09 15.61
C ILE A 13 -17.24 62.69 15.55
N PHE A 14 -17.37 61.91 16.62
CA PHE A 14 -17.01 60.52 16.61
C PHE A 14 -18.05 59.75 15.82
N THR A 15 -17.74 59.47 14.57
CA THR A 15 -18.50 58.51 13.76
C THR A 15 -18.16 57.10 14.26
N HIS A 16 -19.08 56.45 14.96
CA HIS A 16 -19.01 55.07 15.32
C HIS A 16 -19.10 54.18 14.06
N LEU A 17 -17.96 53.74 13.56
CA LEU A 17 -17.90 52.71 12.53
C LEU A 17 -18.20 51.35 13.20
N SER A 18 -19.43 50.86 13.04
CA SER A 18 -19.80 49.51 13.46
C SER A 18 -19.08 48.50 12.57
N LEU A 19 -18.00 47.90 13.07
CA LEU A 19 -17.38 46.71 12.45
C LEU A 19 -18.33 45.53 12.63
N ASN A 20 -19.09 45.20 11.60
CA ASN A 20 -19.79 43.95 11.50
C ASN A 20 -18.74 42.86 11.33
N ALA A 21 -18.38 42.19 12.41
CA ALA A 21 -17.56 40.99 12.37
C ALA A 21 -18.34 39.87 11.66
N LEU A 22 -17.99 39.61 10.40
CA LEU A 22 -18.44 38.42 9.68
C LEU A 22 -17.86 37.20 10.38
N THR A 23 -18.66 36.58 11.23
CA THR A 23 -18.36 35.28 11.79
C THR A 23 -18.40 34.26 10.66
N VAL A 24 -17.23 33.97 10.08
CA VAL A 24 -17.06 32.84 9.18
C VAL A 24 -17.21 31.56 10.01
N SER A 25 -18.40 30.97 9.99
CA SER A 25 -18.65 29.65 10.49
C SER A 25 -17.79 28.64 9.68
N ARG A 26 -16.64 28.27 10.21
CA ARG A 26 -15.89 27.12 9.69
C ARG A 26 -16.75 25.88 9.93
N THR A 27 -17.49 25.47 8.92
CA THR A 27 -18.05 24.12 8.87
C THR A 27 -16.87 23.16 8.87
N ILE A 28 -16.57 22.59 10.03
CA ILE A 28 -15.64 21.48 10.12
C ILE A 28 -16.36 20.33 9.42
N ILE A 29 -16.05 20.12 8.15
CA ILE A 29 -16.38 18.88 7.45
C ILE A 29 -15.56 17.83 8.18
N ARG A 30 -16.17 17.14 9.15
CA ARG A 30 -15.61 15.90 9.67
C ARG A 30 -15.49 14.99 8.45
N PRO A 31 -14.29 14.48 8.11
CA PRO A 31 -14.22 13.45 7.10
C PRO A 31 -15.18 12.37 7.56
N ASN A 32 -16.12 12.02 6.68
CA ASN A 32 -17.06 10.94 6.91
C ASN A 32 -16.30 9.79 7.55
N SER A 33 -16.90 9.19 8.57
CA SER A 33 -16.46 7.96 9.19
C SER A 33 -15.74 7.11 8.14
N VAL A 34 -14.46 6.84 8.38
CA VAL A 34 -13.74 5.79 7.66
C VAL A 34 -14.72 4.62 7.67
N ASN A 35 -15.34 4.35 6.52
CA ASN A 35 -16.11 3.12 6.34
C ASN A 35 -15.16 2.03 6.84
N GLN A 36 -15.52 1.36 7.91
CA GLN A 36 -14.88 0.11 8.30
C GLN A 36 -15.11 -0.81 7.12
N GLN A 37 -14.16 -0.79 6.20
CA GLN A 37 -14.25 -1.54 4.96
C GLN A 37 -14.00 -2.98 5.36
N THR A 38 -15.08 -3.72 5.51
CA THR A 38 -15.03 -5.18 5.72
C THR A 38 -14.20 -5.79 4.61
N CYS A 39 -13.47 -6.85 4.93
CA CYS A 39 -12.64 -7.53 3.94
C CYS A 39 -13.48 -7.97 2.75
N PRO A 40 -13.11 -7.63 1.51
CA PRO A 40 -13.91 -7.93 0.34
C PRO A 40 -14.14 -9.44 0.14
N VAL A 41 -15.35 -9.80 -0.18
CA VAL A 41 -15.73 -11.19 -0.54
C VAL A 41 -15.40 -11.48 -2.01
N GLU A 42 -15.39 -10.43 -2.83
CA GLU A 42 -15.12 -10.49 -4.26
C GLU A 42 -13.61 -10.39 -4.50
N LEU A 43 -13.07 -11.30 -5.32
CA LEU A 43 -11.63 -11.50 -5.53
C LEU A 43 -10.94 -10.27 -6.12
N GLN A 44 -11.52 -9.65 -7.16
CA GLN A 44 -10.88 -8.51 -7.81
C GLN A 44 -10.75 -7.34 -6.85
N THR A 45 -11.80 -7.04 -6.11
CA THR A 45 -11.81 -5.98 -5.09
C THR A 45 -10.79 -6.27 -3.98
N LEU A 46 -10.65 -7.52 -3.57
CA LEU A 46 -9.65 -7.96 -2.58
C LEU A 46 -8.23 -7.65 -3.09
N VAL A 47 -7.93 -8.05 -4.32
CA VAL A 47 -6.61 -7.85 -4.94
C VAL A 47 -6.32 -6.36 -5.10
N ASP A 48 -7.28 -5.58 -5.59
CA ASP A 48 -7.13 -4.13 -5.77
C ASP A 48 -6.83 -3.40 -4.46
N GLN A 49 -7.41 -3.86 -3.35
CA GLN A 49 -7.11 -3.31 -2.02
C GLN A 49 -5.78 -3.78 -1.46
N MET A 50 -5.38 -5.01 -1.76
CA MET A 50 -4.12 -5.58 -1.26
C MET A 50 -2.89 -4.94 -1.93
N LEU A 51 -2.95 -4.70 -3.23
CA LEU A 51 -1.79 -4.31 -4.03
C LEU A 51 -1.08 -3.03 -3.54
N PRO A 52 -1.77 -1.94 -3.20
CA PRO A 52 -1.13 -0.73 -2.69
C PRO A 52 -0.38 -0.95 -1.37
N ASP A 53 -0.87 -1.86 -0.54
CA ASP A 53 -0.32 -2.16 0.78
C ASP A 53 0.83 -3.18 0.73
N LEU A 54 0.83 -4.05 -0.28
CA LEU A 54 1.73 -5.20 -0.37
C LEU A 54 3.22 -4.84 -0.25
N PRO A 55 3.74 -3.76 -0.86
CA PRO A 55 5.13 -3.36 -0.64
C PRO A 55 5.46 -3.07 0.83
N SER A 56 4.57 -2.36 1.52
CA SER A 56 4.73 -2.03 2.94
C SER A 56 4.74 -3.27 3.82
N TYR A 57 3.78 -4.18 3.62
CA TYR A 57 3.72 -5.45 4.34
C TYR A 57 4.97 -6.30 4.09
N THR A 58 5.39 -6.41 2.82
CA THR A 58 6.56 -7.21 2.45
C THR A 58 7.84 -6.65 3.05
N ASN A 59 8.05 -5.34 2.99
CA ASN A 59 9.24 -4.72 3.54
C ASN A 59 9.34 -4.89 5.06
N ARG A 60 8.23 -4.84 5.78
CA ARG A 60 8.18 -5.15 7.23
C ARG A 60 8.56 -6.60 7.52
N VAL A 61 8.14 -7.54 6.69
CA VAL A 61 8.53 -8.96 6.82
C VAL A 61 10.03 -9.13 6.56
N ILE A 62 10.55 -8.51 5.50
CA ILE A 62 11.97 -8.55 5.16
C ILE A 62 12.81 -7.98 6.31
N GLU A 63 12.44 -6.84 6.85
CA GLU A 63 13.14 -6.20 7.96
C GLU A 63 13.18 -7.09 9.22
N ARG A 64 12.05 -7.69 9.58
CA ARG A 64 11.99 -8.62 10.73
C ARG A 64 12.90 -9.84 10.53
N ARG A 65 12.99 -10.36 9.32
CA ARG A 65 13.87 -11.50 8.99
C ARG A 65 15.35 -11.10 8.96
N SER A 66 15.68 -9.87 8.54
CA SER A 66 17.07 -9.39 8.45
C SER A 66 17.70 -9.09 9.82
N ASN A 67 16.88 -8.86 10.85
CA ASN A 67 17.34 -8.70 12.22
C ASN A 67 17.85 -10.01 12.86
N SER A 68 17.56 -11.16 12.27
CA SER A 68 18.25 -12.41 12.57
C SER A 68 19.59 -12.41 11.83
N ARG A 69 20.70 -12.48 12.55
CA ARG A 69 22.11 -12.22 12.13
C ARG A 69 22.61 -12.88 10.84
N GLU A 70 21.81 -13.68 10.16
CA GLU A 70 22.22 -14.55 9.07
C GLU A 70 21.93 -14.02 7.66
N PHE A 71 21.06 -13.01 7.49
CA PHE A 71 20.66 -12.53 6.17
C PHE A 71 20.56 -11.00 6.06
N LYS A 72 21.72 -10.35 6.03
CA LYS A 72 21.78 -8.94 5.63
C LYS A 72 21.67 -8.81 4.11
N ARG A 73 20.50 -9.12 3.55
CA ARG A 73 20.18 -8.75 2.17
C ARG A 73 19.28 -7.53 2.21
N ASP A 74 19.84 -6.40 1.86
CA ASP A 74 19.10 -5.13 1.73
C ASP A 74 18.14 -5.21 0.51
N THR A 75 17.15 -6.06 0.58
CA THR A 75 16.12 -6.22 -0.44
C THR A 75 14.88 -5.44 -0.02
N SER A 76 14.27 -4.73 -0.95
CA SER A 76 12.99 -4.07 -0.74
C SER A 76 12.08 -4.22 -1.95
N VAL A 77 10.79 -4.38 -1.69
CA VAL A 77 9.74 -4.29 -2.71
C VAL A 77 9.36 -2.83 -2.87
N LEU A 78 9.37 -2.35 -4.10
CA LEU A 78 9.07 -0.95 -4.42
C LEU A 78 7.61 -0.79 -4.86
N ILE A 79 7.14 -1.67 -5.74
CA ILE A 79 5.82 -1.60 -6.36
C ILE A 79 5.31 -3.03 -6.55
N ALA A 80 4.00 -3.22 -6.35
CA ALA A 80 3.27 -4.40 -6.77
C ALA A 80 2.16 -4.00 -7.75
N GLY A 81 1.83 -4.90 -8.68
CA GLY A 81 0.76 -4.71 -9.63
C GLY A 81 0.18 -6.05 -10.07
N GLN A 82 -1.08 -6.06 -10.44
CA GLN A 82 -1.74 -7.22 -11.01
C GLN A 82 -1.37 -7.36 -12.50
N LEU A 83 -1.43 -8.57 -12.99
CA LEU A 83 -1.35 -8.91 -14.41
C LEU A 83 -2.62 -9.66 -14.79
N ASP A 84 -3.12 -9.40 -15.99
CA ASP A 84 -4.29 -10.10 -16.52
C ASP A 84 -3.94 -11.55 -16.85
N GLU A 85 -2.72 -11.78 -17.32
CA GLU A 85 -2.24 -13.10 -17.73
C GLU A 85 -0.74 -13.26 -17.46
N LEU A 86 -0.32 -14.47 -17.12
CA LEU A 86 1.06 -14.94 -17.13
C LEU A 86 1.16 -16.24 -17.91
N GLU A 87 2.37 -16.52 -18.44
CA GLU A 87 2.66 -17.83 -18.99
C GLU A 87 2.28 -18.93 -18.00
N PRO A 88 1.67 -20.03 -18.45
CA PRO A 88 1.41 -21.18 -17.59
C PRO A 88 2.69 -21.65 -16.87
N LEU A 89 2.53 -22.18 -15.68
CA LEU A 89 3.65 -22.82 -14.98
C LEU A 89 4.20 -23.95 -15.86
N PRO A 90 5.53 -24.03 -16.07
CA PRO A 90 6.14 -24.97 -17.03
C PRO A 90 6.12 -26.42 -16.57
N PHE A 91 5.44 -26.75 -15.49
CA PHE A 91 5.28 -28.08 -14.92
C PHE A 91 3.82 -28.29 -14.55
N ASN A 92 3.38 -29.53 -14.73
CA ASN A 92 2.07 -29.93 -14.20
C ASN A 92 2.14 -29.86 -12.69
N VAL A 93 1.72 -28.73 -12.16
CA VAL A 93 1.39 -28.65 -10.74
C VAL A 93 0.14 -29.51 -10.63
N ASN A 94 0.30 -30.73 -10.10
CA ASN A 94 -0.84 -31.59 -9.81
C ASN A 94 -1.60 -30.88 -8.67
N LEU A 95 -2.49 -29.99 -9.07
CA LEU A 95 -3.20 -29.07 -8.18
C LEU A 95 -4.51 -29.75 -7.82
N ASP A 96 -4.43 -30.75 -6.94
CA ASP A 96 -5.56 -31.17 -6.14
C ASP A 96 -5.92 -30.03 -5.17
N TYR A 97 -6.37 -28.91 -5.78
CA TYR A 97 -6.82 -27.79 -4.96
C TYR A 97 -8.25 -28.04 -4.52
N PRO A 98 -8.53 -27.66 -3.27
CA PRO A 98 -9.92 -27.60 -2.79
C PRO A 98 -10.78 -26.74 -3.73
N ASP A 99 -12.06 -27.04 -3.80
CA ASP A 99 -13.05 -26.20 -4.46
C ASP A 99 -12.86 -24.74 -4.01
N GLU A 100 -13.18 -23.77 -4.89
CA GLU A 100 -13.05 -22.34 -4.64
C GLU A 100 -11.58 -21.82 -4.53
N THR A 101 -10.63 -22.45 -5.19
CA THR A 101 -9.28 -21.91 -5.36
C THR A 101 -9.17 -21.09 -6.65
N TYR A 102 -8.66 -19.89 -6.53
CA TYR A 102 -8.53 -18.91 -7.62
C TYR A 102 -7.06 -18.57 -7.87
N LEU A 103 -6.70 -18.47 -9.15
CA LEU A 103 -5.35 -18.11 -9.56
C LEU A 103 -5.28 -16.62 -9.84
N VAL A 104 -4.35 -15.93 -9.19
CA VAL A 104 -4.07 -14.50 -9.35
C VAL A 104 -2.63 -14.31 -9.77
N TYR A 105 -2.43 -13.43 -10.76
CA TYR A 105 -1.10 -13.09 -11.26
C TYR A 105 -0.67 -11.74 -10.74
N LEU A 106 0.52 -11.69 -10.13
CA LEU A 106 1.11 -10.45 -9.65
C LEU A 106 2.51 -10.25 -10.24
N LYS A 107 2.86 -8.98 -10.32
CA LYS A 107 4.21 -8.52 -10.66
C LYS A 107 4.72 -7.60 -9.57
N THR A 108 5.96 -7.80 -9.14
CA THR A 108 6.63 -6.89 -8.22
C THR A 108 7.92 -6.35 -8.81
N TRP A 109 8.22 -5.10 -8.46
CA TRP A 109 9.53 -4.50 -8.66
C TRP A 109 10.26 -4.51 -7.32
N GLU A 110 11.44 -5.15 -7.31
CA GLU A 110 12.28 -5.28 -6.13
C GLU A 110 13.64 -4.64 -6.37
N ARG A 111 14.22 -4.15 -5.29
CA ARG A 111 15.57 -3.60 -5.26
C ARG A 111 16.39 -4.39 -4.27
N GLN A 112 17.60 -4.76 -4.67
CA GLN A 112 18.57 -5.43 -3.80
C GLN A 112 19.91 -4.70 -3.87
N TYR A 113 20.55 -4.53 -2.72
CA TYR A 113 21.93 -4.05 -2.63
C TYR A 113 22.87 -5.24 -2.59
N TYR A 114 23.79 -5.29 -3.53
CA TYR A 114 24.81 -6.33 -3.63
C TYR A 114 26.14 -5.68 -4.02
N ASN A 115 27.20 -5.87 -3.20
CA ASN A 115 28.54 -5.31 -3.43
C ASN A 115 28.51 -3.81 -3.80
N ASN A 116 27.83 -2.99 -3.01
CA ASN A 116 27.63 -1.55 -3.22
C ASN A 116 26.93 -1.19 -4.55
N LYS A 117 26.29 -2.14 -5.21
CA LYS A 117 25.51 -1.91 -6.41
C LYS A 117 24.02 -2.15 -6.13
N ILE A 118 23.20 -1.34 -6.78
CA ILE A 118 21.76 -1.53 -6.78
C ILE A 118 21.39 -2.43 -7.94
N ILE A 119 20.82 -3.59 -7.65
CA ILE A 119 20.25 -4.48 -8.65
C ILE A 119 18.72 -4.39 -8.52
N ARG A 120 18.05 -4.23 -9.65
CA ARG A 120 16.60 -4.22 -9.73
C ARG A 120 16.13 -5.54 -10.33
N PHE A 121 15.09 -6.10 -9.73
CA PHE A 121 14.46 -7.33 -10.18
C PHE A 121 13.00 -7.06 -10.45
N GLN A 122 12.50 -7.67 -11.49
CA GLN A 122 11.08 -7.83 -11.71
C GLN A 122 10.74 -9.29 -11.39
N LYS A 123 9.81 -9.50 -10.50
CA LYS A 123 9.32 -10.84 -10.17
C LYS A 123 7.87 -10.98 -10.59
N TYR A 124 7.56 -12.17 -11.04
CA TYR A 124 6.22 -12.59 -11.43
C TYR A 124 5.78 -13.68 -10.47
N HIS A 125 4.55 -13.61 -10.04
CA HIS A 125 3.99 -14.48 -9.02
C HIS A 125 2.67 -15.07 -9.47
N TRP A 126 2.52 -16.37 -9.25
CA TRP A 126 1.27 -17.13 -9.36
C TRP A 126 0.77 -17.37 -7.95
N LEU A 127 -0.34 -16.74 -7.56
CA LEU A 127 -0.95 -16.88 -6.27
C LEU A 127 -2.17 -17.77 -6.38
N PHE A 128 -2.25 -18.79 -5.57
CA PHE A 128 -3.41 -19.65 -5.41
C PHE A 128 -4.12 -19.23 -4.13
N LEU A 129 -5.19 -18.48 -4.30
CA LEU A 129 -6.01 -17.97 -3.21
C LEU A 129 -7.25 -18.85 -3.07
N ARG A 130 -7.47 -19.36 -1.88
CA ARG A 130 -8.66 -20.13 -1.54
C ARG A 130 -9.64 -19.26 -0.78
N LYS A 131 -10.92 -19.39 -1.14
CA LYS A 131 -12.01 -18.82 -0.37
C LYS A 131 -12.56 -19.88 0.58
N SER A 132 -12.59 -19.58 1.87
CA SER A 132 -13.10 -20.45 2.91
C SER A 132 -14.20 -19.73 3.71
N ALA A 133 -14.86 -20.44 4.61
CA ALA A 133 -15.84 -19.85 5.53
C ALA A 133 -15.22 -18.79 6.45
N SER A 134 -13.91 -18.87 6.72
CA SER A 134 -13.16 -17.90 7.51
C SER A 134 -12.63 -16.73 6.70
N GLY A 135 -12.78 -16.73 5.37
CA GLY A 135 -12.31 -15.72 4.45
C GLY A 135 -11.28 -16.22 3.44
N TRP A 136 -10.46 -15.32 2.92
CA TRP A 136 -9.43 -15.63 1.92
C TRP A 136 -8.13 -16.11 2.54
N GLU A 137 -7.54 -17.15 1.97
CA GLU A 137 -6.28 -17.76 2.40
C GLU A 137 -5.33 -17.94 1.22
N LEU A 138 -4.02 -17.75 1.45
CA LEU A 138 -2.99 -18.09 0.46
C LEU A 138 -2.57 -19.54 0.65
N GLU A 139 -2.98 -20.41 -0.26
CA GLU A 139 -2.63 -21.83 -0.26
C GLU A 139 -1.19 -22.03 -0.76
N LYS A 140 -0.90 -21.52 -1.93
CA LYS A 140 0.38 -21.74 -2.59
C LYS A 140 0.81 -20.54 -3.42
N MET A 141 2.11 -20.37 -3.58
CA MET A 141 2.68 -19.35 -4.46
C MET A 141 3.89 -19.88 -5.21
N PHE A 142 3.95 -19.52 -6.50
CA PHE A 142 5.14 -19.73 -7.32
C PHE A 142 5.65 -18.37 -7.80
N SER A 143 6.96 -18.30 -8.06
CA SER A 143 7.55 -17.07 -8.57
C SER A 143 8.68 -17.37 -9.55
N LYS A 144 8.84 -16.47 -10.53
CA LYS A 144 10.04 -16.37 -11.37
C LYS A 144 10.60 -14.95 -11.28
N SER A 145 11.91 -14.83 -11.42
CA SER A 145 12.61 -13.55 -11.37
C SER A 145 13.25 -13.22 -12.71
N SER A 146 13.25 -11.94 -13.10
CA SER A 146 14.10 -11.41 -14.14
C SER A 146 14.89 -10.21 -13.62
N SER A 147 16.19 -10.09 -13.95
CA SER A 147 16.97 -8.93 -13.59
C SER A 147 16.80 -7.78 -14.61
N TYR A 148 16.85 -6.53 -14.12
CA TYR A 148 16.82 -5.35 -14.98
C TYR A 148 17.98 -4.40 -14.60
N PRO A 149 18.74 -3.86 -15.55
CA PRO A 149 18.78 -4.18 -16.99
C PRO A 149 19.30 -5.60 -17.23
N ARG A 150 18.98 -6.17 -18.35
CA ARG A 150 19.16 -7.58 -18.75
C ARG A 150 20.57 -8.13 -18.48
N TYR A 151 20.87 -8.50 -17.24
CA TYR A 151 22.09 -9.27 -16.90
C TYR A 151 21.91 -10.78 -17.12
N GLY A 152 20.86 -11.18 -17.84
CA GLY A 152 20.66 -12.57 -18.24
C GLY A 152 20.20 -13.52 -17.13
N PHE A 153 19.93 -13.04 -15.93
CA PHE A 153 19.44 -13.89 -14.86
C PHE A 153 17.93 -14.05 -14.93
N TYR A 154 17.48 -15.13 -15.50
CA TYR A 154 16.12 -15.63 -15.39
C TYR A 154 16.13 -16.80 -14.45
N SER A 155 15.34 -16.77 -13.39
CA SER A 155 15.07 -17.97 -12.63
C SER A 155 13.94 -18.75 -13.30
N LEU A 156 14.04 -20.07 -13.26
CA LEU A 156 12.87 -20.90 -13.52
C LEU A 156 11.82 -20.62 -12.45
N PRO A 157 10.52 -20.76 -12.76
CA PRO A 157 9.49 -20.71 -11.75
C PRO A 157 9.75 -21.76 -10.67
N GLY A 158 9.63 -21.36 -9.42
CA GLY A 158 9.78 -22.23 -8.28
C GLY A 158 8.74 -21.92 -7.20
N GLU A 159 8.48 -22.86 -6.34
CA GLU A 159 7.59 -22.65 -5.21
C GLU A 159 8.20 -21.63 -4.23
N THR A 160 7.40 -20.65 -3.85
CA THR A 160 7.81 -19.54 -2.99
C THR A 160 6.77 -19.26 -1.89
N THR A 161 6.03 -20.26 -1.50
CA THR A 161 4.98 -20.20 -0.48
C THR A 161 5.47 -19.70 0.87
N GLU A 162 6.77 -19.89 1.17
CA GLU A 162 7.41 -19.41 2.41
C GLU A 162 8.24 -18.11 2.22
N SER A 163 8.10 -17.45 1.08
CA SER A 163 8.82 -16.19 0.82
C SER A 163 8.28 -15.03 1.67
N ALA A 164 9.03 -13.91 1.68
CA ALA A 164 8.60 -12.71 2.40
C ALA A 164 7.29 -12.12 1.83
N ILE A 165 7.12 -12.18 0.51
CA ILE A 165 5.90 -11.74 -0.17
C ILE A 165 4.70 -12.63 0.21
N ALA A 166 4.85 -13.95 0.19
CA ALA A 166 3.78 -14.86 0.58
C ALA A 166 3.37 -14.65 2.04
N GLN A 167 4.34 -14.46 2.92
CA GLN A 167 4.07 -14.13 4.32
C GLN A 167 3.38 -12.76 4.47
N ALA A 168 3.76 -11.77 3.67
CA ALA A 168 3.12 -10.46 3.65
C ALA A 168 1.65 -10.54 3.21
N ILE A 169 1.35 -11.34 2.18
CA ILE A 169 -0.01 -11.60 1.71
C ILE A 169 -0.85 -12.23 2.82
N ARG A 170 -0.34 -13.27 3.49
CA ARG A 170 -1.05 -13.91 4.62
C ARG A 170 -1.32 -12.91 5.76
N LEU A 171 -0.35 -12.07 6.08
CA LEU A 171 -0.54 -11.03 7.10
C LEU A 171 -1.58 -10.00 6.69
N TRP A 172 -1.55 -9.57 5.44
CA TRP A 172 -2.54 -8.61 4.93
C TRP A 172 -3.95 -9.21 4.94
N LEU A 173 -4.12 -10.45 4.47
CA LEU A 173 -5.40 -11.16 4.48
C LEU A 173 -5.95 -11.29 5.91
N ARG A 174 -5.11 -11.70 6.86
CA ARG A 174 -5.48 -11.78 8.27
C ARG A 174 -5.94 -10.41 8.81
N ASP A 175 -5.18 -9.36 8.56
CA ASP A 175 -5.47 -8.02 9.06
C ASP A 175 -6.71 -7.42 8.37
N CYS A 176 -6.97 -7.80 7.12
CA CYS A 176 -8.20 -7.48 6.40
C CYS A 176 -9.43 -8.11 7.08
N GLN A 177 -9.36 -9.40 7.39
CA GLN A 177 -10.45 -10.17 8.00
C GLN A 177 -10.72 -9.80 9.48
N ALA A 178 -9.76 -9.17 10.14
CA ALA A 178 -9.90 -8.73 11.53
C ALA A 178 -10.64 -7.38 11.68
N LYS A 179 -11.00 -6.73 10.59
CA LYS A 179 -11.74 -5.46 10.57
C LYS A 179 -13.23 -5.68 10.64
#